data_9bae382bc47cb30fc475081c91516aed
#
_entry.id   9bae382bc47cb30fc475081c91516aed
#
_cell.length_a   1.000
_cell.length_b   1.000
_cell.length_c   1.000
_cell.angle_alpha   90.00
_cell.angle_beta   90.00
_cell.angle_gamma   90.00
#
_symmetry.space_group_name_H-M   'P 1'
#
loop_
_entity.id
_entity.type
_entity.pdbx_description
1 polymer ?
#
loop_
_entity_poly.entity_id
_entity_poly.type
_entity_poly.pdbx_seq_one_letter_code
_entity_poly.pdbx_strand_id
1 'polypeptide(L)'
;MLLKKGLFLASLLTIAPAAFAATTWPLTIENCGVKQTFTQPPQRVVTVGQHETELLLALGLEKTIAATSVWFGKLPAPLVDAGKNLSRLADNSPSFEAVAGQKPELVLAQYHWH
;
A
#
# COMPACT_ATOMS: atom_id res chain seq x y z
N MET A 1 -0.09 15.02 -67.50
CA MET A 1 0.12 15.65 -66.19
C MET A 1 -0.29 14.71 -65.09
N LEU A 2 0.67 14.08 -64.49
CA LEU A 2 0.40 13.13 -63.44
C LEU A 2 0.37 13.88 -62.12
N LEU A 3 -0.83 14.08 -61.61
CA LEU A 3 -1.04 14.48 -60.21
C LEU A 3 -0.66 13.30 -59.34
N LYS A 4 0.56 13.36 -58.81
CA LYS A 4 0.88 12.51 -57.71
C LYS A 4 0.08 12.97 -56.50
N LYS A 5 -1.04 12.34 -56.28
CA LYS A 5 -1.68 12.41 -54.97
C LYS A 5 -0.75 11.69 -53.99
N GLY A 6 0.05 12.46 -53.30
CA GLY A 6 0.79 11.95 -52.15
C GLY A 6 -0.23 11.42 -51.18
N LEU A 7 -0.21 10.13 -50.98
CA LEU A 7 -0.90 9.55 -49.83
C LEU A 7 -0.14 10.06 -48.58
N PHE A 8 -0.66 11.10 -47.96
CA PHE A 8 -0.31 11.41 -46.60
C PHE A 8 -0.95 10.34 -45.74
N LEU A 9 -0.18 9.29 -45.47
CA LEU A 9 -0.46 8.48 -44.31
C LEU A 9 -0.10 9.37 -43.09
N ALA A 10 -1.09 10.10 -42.62
CA ALA A 10 -1.06 10.61 -41.30
C ALA A 10 -1.09 9.38 -40.37
N SER A 11 0.07 8.89 -39.98
CA SER A 11 0.18 8.01 -38.83
C SER A 11 -0.30 8.85 -37.65
N LEU A 12 -1.57 8.71 -37.31
CA LEU A 12 -2.06 9.11 -36.02
C LEU A 12 -1.31 8.28 -35.00
N LEU A 13 -0.22 8.87 -34.49
CA LEU A 13 0.34 8.44 -33.23
C LEU A 13 -0.76 8.77 -32.19
N THR A 14 -1.66 7.85 -31.98
CA THR A 14 -2.46 7.86 -30.77
C THR A 14 -1.51 7.56 -29.63
N ILE A 15 -1.02 8.61 -29.00
CA ILE A 15 -0.42 8.49 -27.68
C ILE A 15 -1.59 8.06 -26.80
N ALA A 16 -1.73 6.73 -26.60
CA ALA A 16 -2.62 6.24 -25.59
C ALA A 16 -2.14 6.85 -24.25
N PRO A 17 -2.97 7.63 -23.54
CA PRO A 17 -2.60 8.05 -22.21
C PRO A 17 -2.24 6.80 -21.41
N ALA A 18 -1.11 6.81 -20.73
CA ALA A 18 -0.75 5.74 -19.83
C ALA A 18 -1.94 5.51 -18.91
N ALA A 19 -2.65 4.39 -19.12
CA ALA A 19 -3.77 4.03 -18.30
C ALA A 19 -3.18 3.66 -16.93
N PHE A 20 -3.16 4.61 -16.00
CA PHE A 20 -3.03 4.29 -14.60
C PHE A 20 -4.28 3.49 -14.23
N ALA A 21 -4.09 2.18 -14.00
CA ALA A 21 -5.16 1.36 -13.49
C ALA A 21 -5.49 1.85 -12.08
N ALA A 22 -6.44 2.79 -11.99
CA ALA A 22 -6.95 3.22 -10.71
C ALA A 22 -7.71 2.05 -10.08
N THR A 23 -7.45 1.77 -8.80
CA THR A 23 -8.22 0.81 -8.03
C THR A 23 -9.68 1.24 -7.99
N THR A 24 -10.58 0.33 -8.35
CA THR A 24 -12.03 0.56 -8.24
C THR A 24 -12.55 0.01 -6.93
N TRP A 25 -13.44 0.75 -6.29
CA TRP A 25 -14.08 0.38 -5.03
C TRP A 25 -15.56 0.06 -5.25
N PRO A 26 -16.14 -0.93 -4.56
CA PRO A 26 -15.51 -1.80 -3.57
C PRO A 26 -14.47 -2.75 -4.20
N LEU A 27 -13.40 -3.00 -3.45
CA LEU A 27 -12.33 -3.91 -3.84
C LEU A 27 -12.46 -5.21 -3.04
N THR A 28 -12.56 -6.33 -3.73
CA THR A 28 -12.54 -7.65 -3.09
C THR A 28 -11.20 -8.33 -3.38
N ILE A 29 -10.51 -8.74 -2.35
CA ILE A 29 -9.28 -9.54 -2.44
C ILE A 29 -9.48 -10.86 -1.71
N GLU A 30 -8.85 -11.89 -2.25
CA GLU A 30 -8.79 -13.21 -1.61
C GLU A 30 -7.46 -13.36 -0.91
N ASN A 31 -7.49 -13.66 0.38
CA ASN A 31 -6.32 -13.83 1.20
C ASN A 31 -6.51 -15.01 2.14
N CYS A 32 -5.60 -15.98 2.11
CA CYS A 32 -5.67 -17.20 2.91
C CYS A 32 -7.02 -17.94 2.77
N GLY A 33 -7.59 -17.96 1.57
CA GLY A 33 -8.86 -18.61 1.28
C GLY A 33 -10.09 -17.82 1.74
N VAL A 34 -9.92 -16.61 2.26
CA VAL A 34 -11.00 -15.73 2.70
C VAL A 34 -11.12 -14.54 1.76
N LYS A 35 -12.32 -14.26 1.30
CA LYS A 35 -12.61 -13.06 0.51
C LYS A 35 -12.88 -11.90 1.45
N GLN A 36 -12.12 -10.82 1.27
CA GLN A 36 -12.28 -9.57 2.02
C GLN A 36 -12.67 -8.46 1.06
N THR A 37 -13.69 -7.71 1.41
CA THR A 37 -14.18 -6.59 0.61
C THR A 37 -13.95 -5.29 1.33
N PHE A 38 -13.27 -4.36 0.65
CA PHE A 38 -13.04 -3.01 1.12
C PHE A 38 -13.91 -2.04 0.30
N THR A 39 -14.70 -1.25 0.98
CA THR A 39 -15.55 -0.24 0.32
C THR A 39 -14.77 1.03 -0.02
N GLN A 40 -13.66 1.26 0.65
CA GLN A 40 -12.78 2.41 0.47
C GLN A 40 -11.36 2.05 0.93
N PRO A 41 -10.33 2.83 0.56
CA PRO A 41 -8.98 2.62 1.06
C PRO A 41 -8.94 2.65 2.59
N PRO A 42 -8.28 1.67 3.23
CA PRO A 42 -8.09 1.68 4.68
C PRO A 42 -7.37 2.95 5.14
N GLN A 43 -7.90 3.62 6.16
CA GLN A 43 -7.32 4.84 6.73
C GLN A 43 -6.62 4.60 8.06
N ARG A 44 -6.88 3.45 8.70
CA ARG A 44 -6.25 3.05 9.95
C ARG A 44 -5.68 1.65 9.81
N VAL A 45 -4.37 1.58 9.70
CA VAL A 45 -3.63 0.34 9.49
C VAL A 45 -2.72 0.10 10.70
N VAL A 46 -2.75 -1.12 11.21
CA VAL A 46 -1.74 -1.60 12.15
C VAL A 46 -0.82 -2.56 11.41
N THR A 47 0.48 -2.31 11.49
CA THR A 47 1.48 -3.21 10.92
C THR A 47 2.07 -4.10 12.02
N VAL A 48 2.13 -5.39 11.73
CA VAL A 48 2.76 -6.39 12.59
C VAL A 48 3.96 -6.96 11.83
N GLY A 49 5.03 -6.18 11.80
CA GLY A 49 6.25 -6.46 11.08
C GLY A 49 6.93 -5.20 10.60
N GLN A 50 8.26 -5.17 10.71
CA GLN A 50 9.05 -4.03 10.24
C GLN A 50 8.98 -3.88 8.73
N HIS A 51 8.97 -4.98 7.98
CA HIS A 51 8.92 -4.93 6.51
C HIS A 51 7.59 -4.36 6.00
N GLU A 52 6.48 -4.71 6.62
CA GLU A 52 5.16 -4.15 6.29
C GLU A 52 5.13 -2.65 6.56
N THR A 53 5.74 -2.24 7.68
CA THR A 53 5.89 -0.82 8.01
C THR A 53 6.73 -0.10 6.95
N GLU A 54 7.89 -0.64 6.61
CA GLU A 54 8.77 -0.07 5.59
C GLU A 54 8.08 0.04 4.23
N LEU A 55 7.28 -0.95 3.85
CA LEU A 55 6.52 -0.91 2.60
C LEU A 55 5.55 0.27 2.57
N LEU A 56 4.78 0.47 3.64
CA LEU A 56 3.84 1.59 3.71
C LEU A 56 4.56 2.94 3.73
N LEU A 57 5.69 3.04 4.42
CA LEU A 57 6.51 4.25 4.41
C LEU A 57 7.06 4.55 3.02
N ALA A 58 7.53 3.54 2.31
CA ALA A 58 8.04 3.68 0.94
C ALA A 58 6.95 4.14 -0.04
N LEU A 59 5.69 3.77 0.21
CA LEU A 59 4.53 4.20 -0.56
C LEU A 59 3.99 5.57 -0.16
N GLY A 60 4.59 6.22 0.83
CA GLY A 60 4.12 7.52 1.33
C GLY A 60 2.82 7.44 2.13
N LEU A 61 2.54 6.29 2.75
CA LEU A 61 1.31 6.02 3.48
C LEU A 61 1.46 6.11 5.01
N GLU A 62 2.46 6.82 5.51
CA GLU A 62 2.74 6.95 6.94
C GLU A 62 1.54 7.46 7.73
N LYS A 63 0.71 8.31 7.15
CA LYS A 63 -0.47 8.87 7.83
C LYS A 63 -1.58 7.84 8.06
N THR A 64 -1.57 6.74 7.33
CA THR A 64 -2.54 5.65 7.52
C THR A 64 -2.12 4.69 8.63
N ILE A 65 -0.87 4.71 9.05
CA ILE A 65 -0.35 3.81 10.08
C ILE A 65 -0.79 4.31 11.45
N ALA A 66 -1.77 3.62 12.04
CA ALA A 66 -2.22 3.91 13.40
C ALA A 66 -1.19 3.48 14.45
N ALA A 67 -0.57 2.33 14.23
CA ALA A 67 0.48 1.80 15.07
C ALA A 67 1.26 0.71 14.35
N THR A 68 2.45 0.43 14.84
CA THR A 68 3.36 -0.61 14.34
C THR A 68 3.85 -1.50 15.47
N SER A 69 4.42 -2.63 15.12
CA SER A 69 5.03 -3.58 16.05
C SER A 69 6.01 -4.48 15.33
N VAL A 70 6.77 -5.24 16.08
CA VAL A 70 7.79 -6.18 15.58
C VAL A 70 8.91 -5.42 14.86
N TRP A 71 9.90 -5.01 15.64
CA TRP A 71 11.05 -4.26 15.14
C TRP A 71 12.35 -5.03 15.40
N PHE A 72 13.16 -5.15 14.34
CA PHE A 72 14.43 -5.87 14.39
C PHE A 72 15.65 -4.96 14.27
N GLY A 73 15.46 -3.74 13.81
CA GLY A 73 16.57 -2.84 13.58
C GLY A 73 16.13 -1.44 13.17
N LYS A 74 17.09 -0.68 12.64
CA LYS A 74 16.84 0.68 12.20
C LYS A 74 16.14 0.69 10.85
N LEU A 75 15.33 1.71 10.61
CA LEU A 75 14.78 1.97 9.31
C LEU A 75 15.89 2.30 8.30
N PRO A 76 15.71 1.90 7.02
CA PRO A 76 16.56 2.39 5.94
C PRO A 76 16.59 3.92 5.92
N ALA A 77 17.75 4.50 5.61
CA ALA A 77 17.96 5.96 5.66
C ALA A 77 16.87 6.78 4.95
N PRO A 78 16.38 6.40 3.76
CA PRO A 78 15.31 7.17 3.09
C PRO A 78 13.96 7.17 3.80
N LEU A 79 13.74 6.24 4.74
CA LEU A 79 12.46 6.07 5.45
C LEU A 79 12.47 6.62 6.87
N VAL A 80 13.61 7.07 7.36
CA VAL A 80 13.78 7.51 8.76
C VAL A 80 12.83 8.66 9.09
N ASP A 81 12.75 9.67 8.25
CA ASP A 81 11.89 10.83 8.53
C ASP A 81 10.41 10.46 8.52
N ALA A 82 9.98 9.65 7.56
CA ALA A 82 8.59 9.22 7.47
C ALA A 82 8.17 8.35 8.67
N GLY A 83 9.10 7.58 9.22
CA GLY A 83 8.83 6.64 10.32
C GLY A 83 9.10 7.18 11.72
N LYS A 84 9.61 8.40 11.88
CA LYS A 84 10.09 8.91 13.17
C LYS A 84 9.01 9.07 14.25
N ASN A 85 7.77 9.26 13.87
CA ASN A 85 6.65 9.52 14.79
C ASN A 85 5.66 8.36 14.90
N LEU A 86 6.02 7.18 14.43
CA LEU A 86 5.15 6.02 14.49
C LEU A 86 4.96 5.55 15.94
N SER A 87 3.70 5.26 16.30
CA SER A 87 3.37 4.63 17.57
C SER A 87 3.74 3.15 17.51
N ARG A 88 4.54 2.68 18.44
CA ARG A 88 4.97 1.29 18.51
C ARG A 88 4.27 0.58 19.68
N LEU A 89 3.49 -0.46 19.36
CA LEU A 89 2.75 -1.22 20.36
C LEU A 89 3.65 -2.19 21.14
N ALA A 90 4.60 -2.78 20.44
CA ALA A 90 5.55 -3.73 21.01
C ALA A 90 6.77 -3.88 20.11
N ASP A 91 7.90 -4.25 20.66
CA ASP A 91 9.09 -4.61 19.89
C ASP A 91 9.00 -6.04 19.32
N ASN A 92 8.23 -6.88 19.99
CA ASN A 92 7.86 -8.23 19.53
C ASN A 92 6.41 -8.26 19.10
N SER A 93 5.81 -9.46 19.06
CA SER A 93 4.40 -9.61 18.72
C SER A 93 3.52 -8.85 19.72
N PRO A 94 2.61 -8.01 19.24
CA PRO A 94 1.69 -7.28 20.11
C PRO A 94 0.60 -8.20 20.65
N SER A 95 -0.02 -7.83 21.76
CA SER A 95 -1.23 -8.51 22.24
C SER A 95 -2.42 -8.18 21.33
N PHE A 96 -3.39 -9.07 21.32
CA PHE A 96 -4.67 -8.84 20.63
C PHE A 96 -5.32 -7.53 21.09
N GLU A 97 -5.34 -7.30 22.40
CA GLU A 97 -5.94 -6.11 22.99
C GLU A 97 -5.26 -4.82 22.56
N ALA A 98 -3.93 -4.84 22.45
CA ALA A 98 -3.17 -3.68 22.00
C ALA A 98 -3.52 -3.33 20.54
N VAL A 99 -3.62 -4.32 19.68
CA VAL A 99 -4.01 -4.13 18.28
C VAL A 99 -5.46 -3.67 18.18
N ALA A 100 -6.38 -4.37 18.83
CA ALA A 100 -7.81 -4.04 18.81
C ALA A 100 -8.09 -2.64 19.37
N GLY A 101 -7.31 -2.21 20.37
CA GLY A 101 -7.42 -0.88 20.97
C GLY A 101 -7.13 0.26 19.96
N GLN A 102 -6.40 -0.01 18.89
CA GLN A 102 -6.13 0.95 17.82
C GLN A 102 -7.31 1.12 16.87
N LYS A 103 -8.33 0.27 16.96
CA LYS A 103 -9.49 0.23 16.06
C LYS A 103 -9.06 0.20 14.59
N PRO A 104 -8.23 -0.76 14.18
CA PRO A 104 -7.73 -0.82 12.82
C PRO A 104 -8.81 -1.24 11.84
N GLU A 105 -8.75 -0.67 10.64
CA GLU A 105 -9.52 -1.14 9.49
C GLU A 105 -8.80 -2.27 8.75
N LEU A 106 -7.48 -2.32 8.90
CA LEU A 106 -6.62 -3.34 8.30
C LEU A 106 -5.43 -3.62 9.22
N VAL A 107 -5.13 -4.90 9.38
CA VAL A 107 -3.90 -5.36 10.03
C VAL A 107 -3.05 -6.07 8.98
N LEU A 108 -1.83 -5.60 8.78
CA LEU A 108 -0.86 -6.23 7.89
C LEU A 108 0.14 -7.02 8.72
N ALA A 109 0.23 -8.30 8.46
CA ALA A 109 1.16 -9.22 9.10
C ALA A 109 1.77 -10.15 8.07
N GLN A 110 2.99 -10.60 8.32
CA GLN A 110 3.72 -11.45 7.40
C GLN A 110 3.80 -12.91 7.89
N TYR A 111 3.87 -13.09 9.20
CA TYR A 111 4.15 -14.40 9.79
C TYR A 111 2.88 -15.01 10.39
N HIS A 112 2.76 -16.32 10.25
CA HIS A 112 1.60 -17.06 10.73
C HIS A 112 1.49 -17.19 12.26
N TRP A 113 2.55 -16.85 12.98
CA TRP A 113 2.57 -16.89 14.46
C TRP A 113 2.22 -15.54 15.13
N HIS A 114 1.84 -14.59 14.33
CA HIS A 114 1.39 -13.27 14.85
C HIS A 114 -0.11 -13.21 15.07
#